data_8380bdf9d854473e3ed23e77832e85a4
#
_entry.id   8380bdf9d854473e3ed23e77832e85a4
#
_cell.length_a   1.000
_cell.length_b   1.000
_cell.length_c   1.000
_cell.angle_alpha   90.00
_cell.angle_beta   90.00
_cell.angle_gamma   90.00
#
_symmetry.space_group_name_H-M   'P 1'
#
loop_
_entity.id
_entity.type
_entity.pdbx_description
1 polymer ?
#
loop_
_entity_poly.entity_id
_entity_poly.type
_entity_poly.pdbx_seq_one_letter_code
_entity_poly.pdbx_strand_id
1 'polypeptide(L)'
;TTEQTTEKATTETGTTEEITGPVTSGLVIDGYYGEWSQYPSADITYNSNNGYSVHKGQLAVENGRLYVHFSMNDLYTSQMQFHLWNITVDGKSCVLNVLPVNSDGSINWGGQTNGFGAGVYRNFGVFAGYYNDVDGDVAFTVYDAAHTETGKGDEIEFSISLDKLADYLGIKLDQGATITVSNPNIGTEGVTITGTPTGPWAGAAIALLMAIGGVIVYRRKRI
;
A
#
# COMPACT_ATOMS: atom_id res chain seq x y z
N THR A 1 44.73 25.68 -43.89
CA THR A 1 43.39 25.06 -43.70
C THR A 1 43.44 24.26 -42.42
N THR A 2 42.98 24.89 -41.35
CA THR A 2 42.94 24.29 -40.02
C THR A 2 41.50 23.89 -39.75
N GLU A 3 41.26 22.59 -39.67
CA GLU A 3 39.96 22.05 -39.23
C GLU A 3 39.83 22.18 -37.72
N GLN A 4 38.80 22.88 -37.31
CA GLN A 4 38.41 23.05 -35.91
C GLN A 4 37.40 21.98 -35.57
N THR A 5 37.86 20.97 -34.84
CA THR A 5 36.98 19.89 -34.30
C THR A 5 36.20 20.44 -33.13
N THR A 6 34.89 20.57 -33.28
CA THR A 6 33.99 20.94 -32.19
C THR A 6 33.66 19.71 -31.37
N GLU A 7 34.21 19.62 -30.17
CA GLU A 7 33.79 18.61 -29.20
C GLU A 7 32.35 18.92 -28.72
N LYS A 8 31.47 17.97 -28.98
CA LYS A 8 30.09 17.97 -28.48
C LYS A 8 30.10 17.51 -27.05
N ALA A 9 29.82 18.40 -26.12
CA ALA A 9 29.60 18.07 -24.73
C ALA A 9 28.41 17.09 -24.62
N THR A 10 28.70 15.86 -24.22
CA THR A 10 27.68 14.86 -23.86
C THR A 10 27.22 15.21 -22.46
N THR A 11 25.99 15.73 -22.36
CA THR A 11 25.29 15.89 -21.11
C THR A 11 24.93 14.47 -20.62
N GLU A 12 25.61 13.99 -19.60
CA GLU A 12 25.17 12.79 -18.88
C GLU A 12 23.85 13.12 -18.18
N THR A 13 22.78 12.64 -18.77
CA THR A 13 21.47 12.58 -18.12
C THR A 13 21.59 11.50 -17.04
N GLY A 14 21.62 11.92 -15.78
CA GLY A 14 21.60 11.00 -14.65
C GLY A 14 20.34 10.14 -14.76
N THR A 15 20.53 8.89 -15.17
CA THR A 15 19.50 7.86 -15.11
C THR A 15 19.29 7.54 -13.65
N THR A 16 18.18 8.02 -13.07
CA THR A 16 17.70 7.50 -11.80
C THR A 16 17.45 6.02 -12.04
N GLU A 17 18.24 5.13 -11.44
CA GLU A 17 17.99 3.70 -11.50
C GLU A 17 16.63 3.46 -10.84
N GLU A 18 15.65 3.12 -11.66
CA GLU A 18 14.37 2.62 -11.19
C GLU A 18 14.66 1.31 -10.48
N ILE A 19 14.34 1.22 -9.18
CA ILE A 19 14.47 -0.02 -8.41
C ILE A 19 13.42 -0.98 -8.95
N THR A 20 13.77 -1.72 -10.00
CA THR A 20 12.91 -2.73 -10.63
C THR A 20 13.26 -4.09 -10.06
N GLY A 21 12.33 -4.69 -9.33
CA GLY A 21 12.40 -6.09 -8.94
C GLY A 21 12.09 -7.05 -10.11
N PRO A 22 12.26 -8.36 -9.91
CA PRO A 22 11.91 -9.35 -10.91
C PRO A 22 10.40 -9.29 -11.20
N VAL A 23 10.04 -9.23 -12.48
CA VAL A 23 8.63 -9.33 -12.91
C VAL A 23 8.19 -10.77 -12.73
N THR A 24 7.41 -11.04 -11.67
CA THR A 24 6.78 -12.34 -11.40
C THR A 24 5.33 -12.33 -11.90
N SER A 25 4.80 -13.48 -12.24
CA SER A 25 3.36 -13.64 -12.55
C SER A 25 2.58 -13.72 -11.23
N GLY A 26 1.97 -12.62 -10.81
CA GLY A 26 1.23 -12.52 -9.56
C GLY A 26 1.87 -11.53 -8.57
N LEU A 27 1.13 -11.18 -7.53
CA LEU A 27 1.60 -10.26 -6.49
C LEU A 27 2.57 -10.98 -5.54
N VAL A 28 3.71 -10.37 -5.31
CA VAL A 28 4.74 -10.83 -4.36
C VAL A 28 5.02 -9.70 -3.38
N ILE A 29 5.11 -10.01 -2.11
CA ILE A 29 5.42 -9.03 -1.06
C ILE A 29 6.94 -8.98 -0.89
N ASP A 30 7.59 -8.11 -1.67
CA ASP A 30 9.06 -8.06 -1.71
C ASP A 30 9.66 -6.64 -1.69
N GLY A 31 8.81 -5.59 -1.63
CA GLY A 31 9.22 -4.20 -1.60
C GLY A 31 9.59 -3.63 -2.97
N TYR A 32 9.18 -4.33 -4.04
CA TYR A 32 9.23 -3.85 -5.41
C TYR A 32 7.81 -3.84 -5.97
N TYR A 33 7.36 -2.73 -6.50
CA TYR A 33 5.93 -2.45 -6.72
C TYR A 33 5.54 -2.47 -8.21
N GLY A 34 6.40 -2.98 -9.08
CA GLY A 34 6.19 -2.98 -10.53
C GLY A 34 4.92 -3.74 -10.96
N GLU A 35 4.60 -4.84 -10.29
CA GLU A 35 3.41 -5.65 -10.54
C GLU A 35 2.11 -4.93 -10.21
N TRP A 36 2.13 -3.96 -9.30
CA TRP A 36 0.95 -3.15 -8.97
C TRP A 36 0.48 -2.25 -10.09
N SER A 37 1.31 -2.01 -11.10
CA SER A 37 0.95 -1.18 -12.27
C SER A 37 -0.27 -1.70 -13.05
N GLN A 38 -0.60 -2.98 -12.93
CA GLN A 38 -1.77 -3.60 -13.55
C GLN A 38 -3.06 -3.49 -12.72
N TYR A 39 -2.97 -3.03 -11.47
CA TYR A 39 -4.12 -2.91 -10.56
C TYR A 39 -4.59 -1.45 -10.48
N PRO A 40 -5.91 -1.21 -10.39
CA PRO A 40 -6.46 0.13 -10.25
C PRO A 40 -5.96 0.82 -8.99
N SER A 41 -5.64 2.10 -9.09
CA SER A 41 -5.19 2.94 -7.98
C SER A 41 -6.28 3.93 -7.58
N ALA A 42 -6.47 4.12 -6.28
CA ALA A 42 -7.34 5.13 -5.69
C ALA A 42 -6.51 6.26 -5.08
N ASP A 43 -7.03 7.49 -5.20
CA ASP A 43 -6.45 8.65 -4.53
C ASP A 43 -6.89 8.68 -3.07
N ILE A 44 -5.95 9.00 -2.18
CA ILE A 44 -6.17 9.13 -0.75
C ILE A 44 -5.67 10.50 -0.34
N THR A 45 -6.60 11.35 0.07
CA THR A 45 -6.30 12.74 0.42
C THR A 45 -5.88 12.85 1.87
N TYR A 46 -4.69 13.38 2.08
CA TYR A 46 -4.23 13.80 3.39
C TYR A 46 -4.23 15.33 3.47
N ASN A 47 -5.00 15.85 4.41
CA ASN A 47 -5.09 17.28 4.66
C ASN A 47 -4.52 17.59 6.05
N SER A 48 -3.38 18.20 6.11
CA SER A 48 -2.74 18.65 7.35
C SER A 48 -2.68 20.17 7.42
N ASN A 49 -2.40 20.69 8.60
CA ASN A 49 -2.16 22.15 8.80
C ASN A 49 -0.97 22.69 7.97
N ASN A 50 -0.14 21.80 7.43
CA ASN A 50 1.06 22.15 6.67
C ASN A 50 0.91 21.93 5.16
N GLY A 51 -0.27 21.51 4.69
CA GLY A 51 -0.49 21.31 3.26
C GLY A 51 -1.41 20.13 2.94
N TYR A 52 -1.55 19.92 1.65
CA TYR A 52 -2.39 18.91 1.04
C TYR A 52 -1.51 17.93 0.27
N SER A 53 -1.69 16.64 0.53
CA SER A 53 -0.99 15.58 -0.20
C SER A 53 -2.00 14.56 -0.71
N VAL A 54 -1.75 13.99 -1.88
CA VAL A 54 -2.53 12.89 -2.43
C VAL A 54 -1.63 11.66 -2.50
N HIS A 55 -1.95 10.68 -1.70
CA HIS A 55 -1.33 9.36 -1.70
C HIS A 55 -2.09 8.43 -2.65
N LYS A 56 -1.55 7.26 -2.92
CA LYS A 56 -2.19 6.24 -3.73
C LYS A 56 -2.38 4.97 -2.91
N GLY A 57 -3.50 4.29 -3.14
CA GLY A 57 -3.76 2.98 -2.56
C GLY A 57 -4.34 2.02 -3.59
N GLN A 58 -3.98 0.76 -3.47
CA GLN A 58 -4.41 -0.33 -4.36
C GLN A 58 -4.73 -1.56 -3.52
N LEU A 59 -5.76 -2.29 -3.94
CA LEU A 59 -6.14 -3.58 -3.35
C LEU A 59 -6.27 -4.64 -4.44
N ALA A 60 -5.89 -5.86 -4.09
CA ALA A 60 -6.16 -7.02 -4.91
C ALA A 60 -6.54 -8.21 -4.02
N VAL A 61 -7.29 -9.16 -4.56
CA VAL A 61 -7.60 -10.43 -3.91
C VAL A 61 -7.21 -11.57 -4.82
N GLU A 62 -6.27 -12.38 -4.39
CA GLU A 62 -5.78 -13.54 -5.13
C GLU A 62 -5.55 -14.72 -4.17
N ASN A 63 -5.93 -15.91 -4.59
CA ASN A 63 -5.63 -17.15 -3.86
C ASN A 63 -6.03 -17.16 -2.37
N GLY A 64 -7.16 -16.51 -2.03
CA GLY A 64 -7.62 -16.43 -0.64
C GLY A 64 -6.85 -15.40 0.22
N ARG A 65 -6.06 -14.54 -0.39
CA ARG A 65 -5.34 -13.46 0.29
C ARG A 65 -5.82 -12.10 -0.22
N LEU A 66 -5.89 -11.15 0.68
CA LEU A 66 -5.99 -9.72 0.36
C LEU A 66 -4.56 -9.17 0.27
N TYR A 67 -4.27 -8.51 -0.83
CA TYR A 67 -3.05 -7.75 -1.05
C TYR A 67 -3.37 -6.27 -0.98
N VAL A 68 -2.50 -5.53 -0.34
CA VAL A 68 -2.64 -4.09 -0.07
C VAL A 68 -1.34 -3.39 -0.46
N HIS A 69 -1.45 -2.33 -1.24
CA HIS A 69 -0.34 -1.45 -1.56
C HIS A 69 -0.73 0.00 -1.32
N PHE A 70 0.16 0.76 -0.68
CA PHE A 70 0.03 2.20 -0.50
C PHE A 70 1.35 2.88 -0.83
N SER A 71 1.28 3.95 -1.62
CA SER A 71 2.42 4.82 -1.90
C SER A 71 2.15 6.23 -1.41
N MET A 72 3.13 6.79 -0.69
CA MET A 72 3.07 8.14 -0.18
C MET A 72 3.38 9.14 -1.30
N ASN A 73 2.83 10.34 -1.19
CA ASN A 73 3.22 11.45 -2.03
C ASN A 73 4.65 11.90 -1.69
N ASP A 74 5.42 12.31 -2.69
CA ASP A 74 6.80 12.76 -2.56
C ASP A 74 6.98 14.02 -1.69
N LEU A 75 5.92 14.83 -1.57
CA LEU A 75 5.91 16.01 -0.70
C LEU A 75 5.58 15.68 0.77
N TYR A 76 5.22 14.43 1.06
CA TYR A 76 4.89 14.02 2.41
C TYR A 76 6.15 13.67 3.19
N THR A 77 6.45 14.44 4.22
CA THR A 77 7.71 14.38 4.97
C THR A 77 7.73 13.36 6.11
N SER A 78 6.63 12.64 6.33
CA SER A 78 6.55 11.58 7.34
C SER A 78 6.76 10.22 6.70
N GLN A 79 7.36 9.30 7.46
CA GLN A 79 7.51 7.92 7.02
C GLN A 79 6.18 7.18 6.98
N MET A 80 6.15 6.07 6.23
CA MET A 80 4.98 5.18 6.13
C MET A 80 4.49 4.76 7.52
N GLN A 81 3.18 4.66 7.66
CA GLN A 81 2.54 4.29 8.92
C GLN A 81 2.42 2.77 9.06
N PHE A 82 2.76 2.26 10.24
CA PHE A 82 2.70 0.82 10.55
C PHE A 82 1.49 0.44 11.41
N HIS A 83 0.82 1.41 11.99
CA HIS A 83 -0.32 1.20 12.87
C HIS A 83 -1.60 1.80 12.29
N LEU A 84 -2.74 1.41 12.88
CA LEU A 84 -4.05 1.97 12.55
C LEU A 84 -4.53 1.68 11.11
N TRP A 85 -4.11 0.55 10.54
CA TRP A 85 -4.70 0.07 9.32
C TRP A 85 -6.11 -0.47 9.60
N ASN A 86 -7.11 0.35 9.37
CA ASN A 86 -8.51 -0.06 9.54
C ASN A 86 -8.91 -0.93 8.35
N ILE A 87 -9.40 -2.13 8.63
CA ILE A 87 -10.01 -3.00 7.63
C ILE A 87 -11.46 -3.23 7.97
N THR A 88 -12.34 -3.08 6.99
CA THR A 88 -13.77 -3.35 7.10
C THR A 88 -14.17 -4.37 6.06
N VAL A 89 -14.84 -5.43 6.48
CA VAL A 89 -15.39 -6.48 5.61
C VAL A 89 -16.88 -6.57 5.88
N ASP A 90 -17.71 -6.26 4.90
CA ASP A 90 -19.19 -6.26 4.99
C ASP A 90 -19.72 -5.59 6.27
N GLY A 91 -19.11 -4.46 6.63
CA GLY A 91 -19.49 -3.66 7.80
C GLY A 91 -18.91 -4.14 9.14
N LYS A 92 -18.16 -5.23 9.18
CA LYS A 92 -17.36 -5.65 10.35
C LYS A 92 -15.95 -5.10 10.21
N SER A 93 -15.44 -4.49 11.27
CA SER A 93 -14.15 -3.81 11.22
C SER A 93 -13.20 -4.30 12.30
N CYS A 94 -11.91 -4.28 11.97
CA CYS A 94 -10.84 -4.36 12.95
C CYS A 94 -9.69 -3.41 12.56
N VAL A 95 -8.74 -3.26 13.48
CA VAL A 95 -7.49 -2.55 13.23
C VAL A 95 -6.39 -3.59 13.01
N LEU A 96 -5.63 -3.42 11.95
CA LEU A 96 -4.40 -4.16 11.71
C LEU A 96 -3.20 -3.31 12.11
N ASN A 97 -2.19 -3.98 12.64
CA ASN A 97 -0.88 -3.40 12.95
C ASN A 97 0.21 -4.18 12.22
N VAL A 98 1.13 -3.46 11.61
CA VAL A 98 2.35 -4.00 11.03
C VAL A 98 3.42 -3.94 12.11
N LEU A 99 3.98 -5.07 12.50
CA LEU A 99 4.94 -5.16 13.60
C LEU A 99 6.19 -5.93 13.15
N PRO A 100 7.38 -5.55 13.64
CA PRO A 100 8.59 -6.33 13.42
C PRO A 100 8.44 -7.75 13.95
N VAL A 101 8.97 -8.73 13.22
CA VAL A 101 8.95 -10.14 13.64
C VAL A 101 10.36 -10.74 13.72
N ASN A 102 10.50 -11.75 14.55
CA ASN A 102 11.65 -12.62 14.61
C ASN A 102 11.61 -13.64 13.45
N SER A 103 12.68 -14.39 13.27
CA SER A 103 12.77 -15.42 12.22
C SER A 103 11.76 -16.57 12.38
N ASP A 104 11.18 -16.75 13.56
CA ASP A 104 10.13 -17.72 13.86
C ASP A 104 8.71 -17.15 13.69
N GLY A 105 8.57 -15.90 13.22
CA GLY A 105 7.30 -15.20 13.04
C GLY A 105 6.73 -14.56 14.31
N SER A 106 7.33 -14.76 15.47
CA SER A 106 6.91 -14.10 16.70
C SER A 106 7.20 -12.59 16.67
N ILE A 107 6.38 -11.78 17.38
CA ILE A 107 6.58 -10.33 17.43
C ILE A 107 7.91 -10.00 18.08
N ASN A 108 8.71 -9.18 17.39
CA ASN A 108 9.94 -8.61 17.94
C ASN A 108 9.64 -7.28 18.64
N TRP A 109 9.37 -7.31 19.93
CA TRP A 109 9.02 -6.14 20.75
C TRP A 109 10.13 -5.07 20.85
N GLY A 110 11.36 -5.42 20.55
CA GLY A 110 12.49 -4.51 20.50
C GLY A 110 12.82 -4.03 19.09
N GLY A 111 12.05 -4.46 18.10
CA GLY A 111 12.28 -4.12 16.70
C GLY A 111 11.99 -2.65 16.39
N GLN A 112 12.67 -2.13 15.39
CA GLN A 112 12.50 -0.76 14.92
C GLN A 112 11.14 -0.60 14.25
N THR A 113 10.42 0.49 14.57
CA THR A 113 9.11 0.85 13.99
C THR A 113 9.09 2.27 13.41
N ASN A 114 10.19 3.00 13.44
CA ASN A 114 10.32 4.35 12.86
C ASN A 114 11.81 4.68 12.65
N GLY A 115 12.07 5.81 11.99
CA GLY A 115 13.43 6.32 11.79
C GLY A 115 14.27 5.43 10.86
N PHE A 116 13.65 4.82 9.85
CA PHE A 116 14.32 3.99 8.86
C PHE A 116 15.17 4.84 7.91
N GLY A 117 16.37 4.36 7.57
CA GLY A 117 17.15 4.89 6.45
C GLY A 117 16.56 4.45 5.10
N ALA A 118 17.12 4.96 3.99
CA ALA A 118 16.74 4.49 2.66
C ALA A 118 17.02 2.98 2.51
N GLY A 119 16.08 2.23 1.94
CA GLY A 119 16.20 0.79 1.75
C GLY A 119 14.87 0.05 1.75
N VAL A 120 14.95 -1.25 1.49
CA VAL A 120 13.82 -2.18 1.50
C VAL A 120 13.84 -2.99 2.79
N TYR A 121 12.71 -3.09 3.44
CA TYR A 121 12.53 -3.74 4.75
C TYR A 121 11.45 -4.83 4.65
N ARG A 122 11.72 -6.02 5.21
CA ARG A 122 10.83 -7.19 5.10
C ARG A 122 10.64 -7.81 6.47
N ASN A 123 11.12 -8.07 7.35
CA ASN A 123 10.95 -8.74 8.64
C ASN A 123 9.80 -8.16 9.48
N PHE A 124 8.62 -8.06 8.86
CA PHE A 124 7.40 -7.56 9.49
C PHE A 124 6.26 -8.54 9.24
N GLY A 125 5.31 -8.57 10.15
CA GLY A 125 4.05 -9.30 10.06
C GLY A 125 2.85 -8.40 10.27
N VAL A 126 1.67 -8.89 9.91
CA VAL A 126 0.39 -8.18 10.12
C VAL A 126 -0.41 -8.85 11.20
N PHE A 127 -0.90 -8.07 12.14
CA PHE A 127 -1.63 -8.56 13.31
C PHE A 127 -2.95 -7.82 13.47
N ALA A 128 -4.06 -8.55 13.61
CA ALA A 128 -5.36 -7.99 13.92
C ALA A 128 -5.48 -7.68 15.42
N GLY A 129 -6.04 -6.50 15.72
CA GLY A 129 -6.03 -5.99 17.08
C GLY A 129 -4.60 -5.82 17.59
N TYR A 130 -4.30 -6.38 18.76
CA TYR A 130 -2.95 -6.22 19.31
C TYR A 130 -1.99 -7.33 18.91
N TYR A 131 -2.44 -8.59 18.74
CA TYR A 131 -1.50 -9.73 18.65
C TYR A 131 -2.02 -10.92 17.84
N ASN A 132 -3.18 -10.81 17.20
CA ASN A 132 -3.74 -11.94 16.47
C ASN A 132 -3.11 -11.98 15.07
N ASP A 133 -2.29 -12.97 14.83
CA ASP A 133 -1.66 -13.21 13.54
C ASP A 133 -2.73 -13.51 12.47
N VAL A 134 -2.69 -12.76 11.38
CA VAL A 134 -3.55 -12.97 10.21
C VAL A 134 -2.77 -13.55 9.03
N ASP A 135 -1.66 -14.22 9.32
CA ASP A 135 -0.78 -14.82 8.33
C ASP A 135 -0.37 -13.78 7.28
N GLY A 136 0.21 -12.68 7.76
CA GLY A 136 0.50 -11.51 6.95
C GLY A 136 1.98 -11.35 6.64
N ASP A 137 2.30 -11.20 5.34
CA ASP A 137 3.62 -10.81 4.87
C ASP A 137 3.65 -9.29 4.62
N VAL A 138 4.79 -8.66 4.86
CA VAL A 138 4.97 -7.21 4.68
C VAL A 138 6.32 -6.91 4.07
N ALA A 139 6.33 -5.98 3.12
CA ALA A 139 7.53 -5.28 2.69
C ALA A 139 7.25 -3.77 2.59
N PHE A 140 8.23 -2.95 2.90
CA PHE A 140 8.14 -1.52 2.66
C PHE A 140 9.48 -0.95 2.20
N THR A 141 9.42 0.14 1.47
CA THR A 141 10.60 0.82 0.91
C THR A 141 10.60 2.28 1.36
N VAL A 142 11.71 2.69 1.93
CA VAL A 142 12.06 4.08 2.17
C VAL A 142 13.00 4.51 1.06
N TYR A 143 12.58 5.41 0.20
CA TYR A 143 13.41 5.87 -0.92
C TYR A 143 14.42 6.92 -0.48
N ASP A 144 14.03 7.79 0.42
CA ASP A 144 14.87 8.84 0.98
C ASP A 144 14.44 9.15 2.41
N ALA A 145 15.33 8.91 3.37
CA ALA A 145 15.04 9.16 4.79
C ALA A 145 14.73 10.64 5.11
N ALA A 146 15.22 11.56 4.27
CA ALA A 146 14.96 12.99 4.39
C ALA A 146 13.74 13.46 3.56
N HIS A 147 13.17 12.59 2.74
CA HIS A 147 12.04 12.87 1.84
C HIS A 147 12.26 14.08 0.90
N THR A 148 13.51 14.31 0.46
CA THR A 148 13.89 15.52 -0.29
C THR A 148 14.60 15.25 -1.61
N GLU A 149 15.14 14.05 -1.81
CA GLU A 149 16.09 13.83 -2.90
C GLU A 149 15.51 13.05 -4.09
N THR A 150 14.60 12.10 -3.85
CA THR A 150 14.19 11.15 -4.90
C THR A 150 12.92 11.55 -5.64
N GLY A 151 12.13 12.50 -5.12
CA GLY A 151 10.79 12.78 -5.64
C GLY A 151 9.83 11.58 -5.51
N LYS A 152 10.11 10.66 -4.59
CA LYS A 152 9.27 9.50 -4.25
C LYS A 152 9.02 9.46 -2.75
N GLY A 153 7.76 9.29 -2.35
CA GLY A 153 7.40 8.97 -0.97
C GLY A 153 7.54 7.49 -0.69
N ASP A 154 7.55 7.12 0.59
CA ASP A 154 7.64 5.73 1.02
C ASP A 154 6.50 4.89 0.45
N GLU A 155 6.77 3.61 0.24
CA GLU A 155 5.78 2.63 -0.20
C GLU A 155 5.72 1.43 0.75
N ILE A 156 4.54 0.87 0.93
CA ILE A 156 4.31 -0.37 1.69
C ILE A 156 3.39 -1.27 0.90
N GLU A 157 3.70 -2.54 0.93
CA GLU A 157 2.80 -3.60 0.53
C GLU A 157 2.71 -4.65 1.62
N PHE A 158 1.54 -5.23 1.75
CA PHE A 158 1.34 -6.37 2.63
C PHE A 158 0.23 -7.28 2.10
N SER A 159 0.27 -8.52 2.51
CA SER A 159 -0.84 -9.45 2.27
C SER A 159 -1.33 -10.05 3.58
N ILE A 160 -2.58 -10.46 3.62
CA ILE A 160 -3.18 -11.16 4.75
C ILE A 160 -4.06 -12.31 4.27
N SER A 161 -4.16 -13.37 5.05
CA SER A 161 -5.10 -14.45 4.81
C SER A 161 -6.54 -13.97 5.08
N LEU A 162 -7.40 -14.09 4.07
CA LEU A 162 -8.82 -13.76 4.21
C LEU A 162 -9.53 -14.70 5.17
N ASP A 163 -9.14 -15.97 5.24
CA ASP A 163 -9.71 -16.92 6.19
C ASP A 163 -9.37 -16.55 7.64
N LYS A 164 -8.10 -16.21 7.90
CA LYS A 164 -7.69 -15.74 9.24
C LYS A 164 -8.37 -14.43 9.65
N LEU A 165 -8.54 -13.52 8.70
CA LEU A 165 -9.26 -12.28 8.94
C LEU A 165 -10.75 -12.55 9.25
N ALA A 166 -11.39 -13.43 8.47
CA ALA A 166 -12.79 -13.82 8.67
C ALA A 166 -13.00 -14.49 10.03
N ASP A 167 -12.12 -15.42 10.41
CA ASP A 167 -12.13 -16.06 11.73
C ASP A 167 -12.02 -15.03 12.86
N TYR A 168 -11.10 -14.07 12.73
CA TYR A 168 -10.93 -13.00 13.71
C TYR A 168 -12.17 -12.11 13.85
N LEU A 169 -12.79 -11.76 12.72
CA LEU A 169 -14.02 -10.93 12.69
C LEU A 169 -15.28 -11.71 13.07
N GLY A 170 -15.22 -13.03 13.15
CA GLY A 170 -16.36 -13.89 13.41
C GLY A 170 -17.40 -13.83 12.29
N ILE A 171 -16.94 -13.78 11.03
CA ILE A 171 -17.79 -13.70 9.83
C ILE A 171 -17.50 -14.85 8.89
N LYS A 172 -18.43 -15.07 7.95
CA LYS A 172 -18.21 -15.91 6.78
C LYS A 172 -18.06 -15.01 5.57
N LEU A 173 -16.99 -15.20 4.81
CA LEU A 173 -16.77 -14.44 3.58
C LEU A 173 -17.63 -15.01 2.45
N ASP A 174 -18.43 -14.17 1.85
CA ASP A 174 -19.20 -14.49 0.65
C ASP A 174 -18.47 -13.97 -0.61
N GLN A 175 -18.81 -14.53 -1.78
CA GLN A 175 -18.17 -14.15 -3.07
C GLN A 175 -18.35 -12.66 -3.46
N GLY A 176 -19.31 -11.97 -2.87
CA GLY A 176 -19.60 -10.56 -3.10
C GLY A 176 -19.11 -9.64 -1.99
N ALA A 177 -18.34 -10.15 -1.04
CA ALA A 177 -17.89 -9.36 0.10
C ALA A 177 -17.17 -8.08 -0.33
N THR A 178 -17.44 -7.01 0.39
CA THR A 178 -16.80 -5.70 0.18
C THR A 178 -15.75 -5.49 1.26
N ILE A 179 -14.52 -5.24 0.82
CA ILE A 179 -13.39 -4.99 1.70
C ILE A 179 -12.91 -3.56 1.51
N THR A 180 -12.81 -2.81 2.59
CA THR A 180 -12.24 -1.46 2.61
C THR A 180 -11.03 -1.42 3.53
N VAL A 181 -9.94 -0.83 3.04
CA VAL A 181 -8.72 -0.58 3.84
C VAL A 181 -8.46 0.91 3.89
N SER A 182 -8.19 1.44 5.07
CA SER A 182 -7.86 2.84 5.28
C SER A 182 -6.85 3.01 6.41
N ASN A 183 -6.14 4.13 6.39
CA ASN A 183 -5.27 4.53 7.50
C ASN A 183 -5.44 6.04 7.76
N PRO A 184 -5.95 6.44 8.93
CA PRO A 184 -6.26 7.84 9.23
C PRO A 184 -5.02 8.75 9.26
N ASN A 185 -3.83 8.19 9.41
CA ASN A 185 -2.58 8.93 9.35
C ASN A 185 -2.07 9.15 7.92
N ILE A 186 -2.69 8.49 6.93
CA ILE A 186 -2.36 8.62 5.50
C ILE A 186 -3.44 9.42 4.77
N GLY A 187 -4.68 9.34 5.22
CA GLY A 187 -5.78 10.09 4.62
C GLY A 187 -7.14 9.76 5.21
N THR A 188 -8.14 10.43 4.68
CA THR A 188 -9.53 10.31 5.15
C THR A 188 -10.35 9.29 4.37
N GLU A 189 -9.89 8.95 3.16
CA GLU A 189 -10.54 7.97 2.30
C GLU A 189 -9.98 6.57 2.53
N GLY A 190 -10.81 5.57 2.25
CA GLY A 190 -10.41 4.18 2.18
C GLY A 190 -10.39 3.68 0.74
N VAL A 191 -9.55 2.70 0.47
CA VAL A 191 -9.59 1.94 -0.78
C VAL A 191 -10.54 0.77 -0.60
N THR A 192 -11.43 0.56 -1.57
CA THR A 192 -12.45 -0.48 -1.49
C THR A 192 -12.39 -1.42 -2.69
N ILE A 193 -12.47 -2.71 -2.43
CA ILE A 193 -12.64 -3.75 -3.45
C ILE A 193 -13.90 -4.55 -3.16
N THR A 194 -14.64 -4.92 -4.20
CA THR A 194 -15.83 -5.78 -4.10
C THR A 194 -15.63 -7.04 -4.94
N GLY A 195 -16.09 -8.15 -4.43
CA GLY A 195 -15.95 -9.45 -5.07
C GLY A 195 -14.67 -10.14 -4.63
N THR A 196 -14.74 -10.88 -3.53
CA THR A 196 -13.68 -11.78 -3.11
C THR A 196 -13.86 -13.11 -3.81
N PRO A 197 -12.92 -13.57 -4.66
CA PRO A 197 -12.99 -14.89 -5.21
C PRO A 197 -12.71 -15.93 -4.10
N THR A 198 -13.74 -16.64 -3.66
CA THR A 198 -13.63 -17.72 -2.67
C THR A 198 -13.43 -19.08 -3.33
N GLY A 199 -12.72 -19.16 -4.46
CA GLY A 199 -12.51 -20.43 -5.16
C GLY A 199 -11.27 -20.45 -6.04
N PRO A 200 -10.73 -21.64 -6.38
CA PRO A 200 -9.46 -21.78 -7.10
C PRO A 200 -9.46 -21.29 -8.56
N TRP A 201 -10.52 -20.64 -9.04
CA TRP A 201 -10.73 -20.32 -10.46
C TRP A 201 -11.20 -18.90 -10.74
N ALA A 202 -10.95 -17.96 -9.89
CA ALA A 202 -11.42 -16.62 -10.16
C ALA A 202 -10.32 -15.67 -10.64
N GLY A 203 -9.90 -15.84 -11.88
CA GLY A 203 -9.52 -14.73 -12.73
C GLY A 203 -10.77 -13.93 -13.06
N ALA A 204 -11.43 -13.34 -12.06
CA ALA A 204 -12.66 -12.59 -12.21
C ALA A 204 -12.39 -11.10 -12.15
N ALA A 205 -13.04 -10.36 -13.02
CA ALA A 205 -13.00 -8.93 -13.11
C ALA A 205 -13.12 -8.28 -11.72
N ILE A 206 -12.03 -7.71 -11.24
CA ILE A 206 -12.00 -6.90 -10.02
C ILE A 206 -12.70 -5.59 -10.37
N ALA A 207 -13.92 -5.42 -9.87
CA ALA A 207 -14.60 -4.14 -9.95
C ALA A 207 -14.15 -3.27 -8.77
N LEU A 208 -13.22 -2.37 -9.02
CA LEU A 208 -12.84 -1.34 -8.04
C LEU A 208 -13.99 -0.33 -7.96
N LEU A 209 -14.78 -0.38 -6.91
CA LEU A 209 -15.70 0.69 -6.58
C LEU A 209 -14.94 1.72 -5.72
N MET A 210 -14.54 2.81 -6.36
CA MET A 210 -14.12 3.99 -5.62
C MET A 210 -15.32 4.53 -4.85
N ALA A 211 -15.33 4.38 -3.55
CA ALA A 211 -16.29 5.06 -2.69
C ALA A 211 -15.97 6.56 -2.73
N ILE A 212 -16.60 7.26 -3.69
CA ILE A 212 -16.47 8.71 -3.82
C ILE A 212 -17.27 9.33 -2.66
N GLY A 213 -16.59 9.63 -1.57
CA GLY A 213 -17.11 10.55 -0.54
C GLY A 213 -17.37 11.97 -1.05
N GLY A 214 -17.19 12.21 -2.36
CA GLY A 214 -17.30 13.51 -3.00
C GLY A 214 -18.63 13.86 -3.69
N VAL A 215 -19.58 12.92 -3.84
CA VAL A 215 -20.77 13.18 -4.67
C VAL A 215 -21.93 13.85 -3.92
N ILE A 216 -21.89 13.96 -2.60
CA ILE A 216 -22.99 14.61 -1.84
C ILE A 216 -22.90 16.14 -1.86
N VAL A 217 -21.77 16.74 -2.20
CA VAL A 217 -21.63 18.22 -2.21
C VAL A 217 -22.12 18.86 -3.50
N TYR A 218 -22.22 18.14 -4.62
CA TYR A 218 -22.58 18.76 -5.91
C TYR A 218 -24.09 18.90 -6.16
N ARG A 219 -24.96 18.28 -5.39
CA ARG A 219 -26.43 18.39 -5.57
C ARG A 219 -27.12 19.48 -4.76
N ARG A 220 -26.42 20.31 -4.00
CA ARG A 220 -27.03 21.40 -3.21
C ARG A 220 -26.84 22.81 -3.78
N LYS A 221 -26.46 22.98 -5.03
CA LYS A 221 -26.40 24.30 -5.68
C LYS A 221 -27.20 24.40 -6.97
N ARG A 222 -28.41 23.86 -6.99
CA ARG A 222 -29.44 24.23 -7.99
C ARG A 222 -30.79 24.09 -7.35
N ILE A 223 -31.15 25.01 -6.52
CA ILE A 223 -32.51 25.58 -6.34
C ILE A 223 -32.27 27.05 -5.99
#